data_4f50312a99616475f2e9431a7540a3cc
#
_entry.id   4f50312a99616475f2e9431a7540a3cc
#
_cell.length_a   1.000
_cell.length_b   1.000
_cell.length_c   1.000
_cell.angle_alpha   90.00
_cell.angle_beta   90.00
_cell.angle_gamma   90.00
#
_symmetry.space_group_name_H-M   'P 1'
#
loop_
_entity.id
_entity.type
_entity.pdbx_description
1 polymer ?
#
loop_
_entity_poly.entity_id
_entity_poly.type
_entity_poly.pdbx_seq_one_letter_code
_entity_poly.pdbx_strand_id
1 'polypeptide(L)'
;MNKIIRNEIYKFFKSRKNILIIILLFAYLLGINYYNSKQYDIYMRDTAKFYEGKYKRAGSILASNQLMLEKFEDLSLQKREELEREIKFYSGERLKLILISSVYEEDNPKTYERIVSTQNSRYRDIIKNIEENNIKEEFLNENNFTMDDLHKGIYINQYILDNEIQPIINPYTMTGANSLVRFLDGNNLIIIMIIIVLLSMDIYLSEVEEGSYKLSYTQPYKRNQIFFGKVVSIIIISTILVVVGAIFNFAMVSIIHGVGNMNYPFVTTEAINKLAFNNQGQYMILSLVNYVIRGFILLFPILLFTIVLTLGISIITDSSGKTLGFSTMIIGLAFILKNFVSRHSIINLIYPYSYLYIKDVIEVNNNSNYLLGIMLNSIMAIVLFVISYKKFIHKDFLGSRE
;
A
#
# COMPACT_ATOMS: atom_id res chain seq x y z
N MET A 1 -13.54 -30.70 -19.30
CA MET A 1 -13.20 -29.55 -18.45
C MET A 1 -13.39 -28.21 -19.17
N ASN A 2 -12.83 -27.98 -20.35
CA ASN A 2 -12.96 -26.72 -21.10
C ASN A 2 -14.42 -26.30 -21.37
N LYS A 3 -15.33 -27.25 -21.64
CA LYS A 3 -16.76 -26.93 -21.83
C LYS A 3 -17.43 -26.41 -20.56
N ILE A 4 -17.05 -26.95 -19.37
CA ILE A 4 -17.58 -26.49 -18.09
C ILE A 4 -17.09 -25.09 -17.80
N ILE A 5 -15.77 -24.83 -17.91
CA ILE A 5 -15.17 -23.51 -17.71
C ILE A 5 -15.84 -22.46 -18.60
N ARG A 6 -16.00 -22.76 -19.91
CA ARG A 6 -16.66 -21.85 -20.85
C ARG A 6 -18.11 -21.58 -20.46
N ASN A 7 -18.83 -22.58 -19.96
CA ASN A 7 -20.21 -22.41 -19.52
C ASN A 7 -20.32 -21.57 -18.25
N GLU A 8 -19.42 -21.78 -17.27
CA GLU A 8 -19.38 -20.96 -16.05
C GLU A 8 -19.04 -19.49 -16.36
N ILE A 9 -18.07 -19.24 -17.24
CA ILE A 9 -17.75 -17.89 -17.71
C ILE A 9 -18.95 -17.25 -18.43
N TYR A 10 -19.64 -18.00 -19.28
CA TYR A 10 -20.83 -17.51 -19.97
C TYR A 10 -21.95 -17.15 -18.99
N LYS A 11 -22.25 -18.03 -18.01
CA LYS A 11 -23.26 -17.77 -16.96
C LYS A 11 -22.89 -16.52 -16.18
N PHE A 12 -21.61 -16.37 -15.82
CA PHE A 12 -21.11 -15.22 -15.07
C PHE A 12 -21.42 -13.90 -15.78
N PHE A 13 -21.10 -13.78 -17.07
CA PHE A 13 -21.37 -12.56 -17.85
C PHE A 13 -22.84 -12.37 -18.23
N LYS A 14 -23.67 -13.41 -18.13
CA LYS A 14 -25.13 -13.29 -18.33
C LYS A 14 -25.84 -12.80 -17.07
N SER A 15 -25.23 -12.91 -15.90
CA SER A 15 -25.79 -12.45 -14.63
C SER A 15 -25.77 -10.91 -14.54
N ARG A 16 -26.95 -10.30 -14.43
CA ARG A 16 -27.10 -8.85 -14.25
C ARG A 16 -26.40 -8.36 -12.98
N LYS A 17 -26.41 -9.16 -11.91
CA LYS A 17 -25.75 -8.88 -10.65
C LYS A 17 -24.24 -8.75 -10.85
N ASN A 18 -23.60 -9.69 -11.55
CA ASN A 18 -22.16 -9.67 -11.79
C ASN A 18 -21.74 -8.50 -12.68
N ILE A 19 -22.53 -8.16 -13.71
CA ILE A 19 -22.29 -6.97 -14.53
C ILE A 19 -22.36 -5.71 -13.68
N LEU A 20 -23.34 -5.60 -12.78
CA LEU A 20 -23.46 -4.45 -11.89
C LEU A 20 -22.26 -4.34 -10.93
N ILE A 21 -21.78 -5.46 -10.39
CA ILE A 21 -20.56 -5.48 -9.55
C ILE A 21 -19.32 -5.02 -10.32
N ILE A 22 -19.19 -5.45 -11.59
CA ILE A 22 -18.09 -4.98 -12.46
C ILE A 22 -18.21 -3.47 -12.71
N ILE A 23 -19.40 -2.96 -12.99
CA ILE A 23 -19.64 -1.52 -13.16
C ILE A 23 -19.27 -0.77 -11.86
N LEU A 24 -19.63 -1.31 -10.71
CA LEU A 24 -19.25 -0.73 -9.41
C LEU A 24 -17.73 -0.66 -9.21
N LEU A 25 -16.96 -1.66 -9.67
CA LEU A 25 -15.50 -1.61 -9.63
C LEU A 25 -14.96 -0.42 -10.44
N PHE A 26 -15.42 -0.25 -11.68
CA PHE A 26 -14.97 0.86 -12.52
C PHE A 26 -15.44 2.22 -11.98
N ALA A 27 -16.66 2.31 -11.47
CA ALA A 27 -17.16 3.50 -10.79
C ALA A 27 -16.33 3.84 -9.54
N TYR A 28 -15.93 2.83 -8.77
CA TYR A 28 -15.01 3.02 -7.64
C TYR A 28 -13.66 3.57 -8.08
N LEU A 29 -13.06 3.02 -9.16
CA LEU A 29 -11.78 3.50 -9.68
C LEU A 29 -11.86 4.96 -10.16
N LEU A 30 -12.96 5.35 -10.78
CA LEU A 30 -13.21 6.75 -11.14
C LEU A 30 -13.39 7.64 -9.90
N GLY A 31 -14.16 7.16 -8.92
CA GLY A 31 -14.42 7.88 -7.67
C GLY A 31 -13.15 8.12 -6.86
N ILE A 32 -12.27 7.12 -6.75
CA ILE A 32 -11.00 7.27 -6.03
C ILE A 32 -10.04 8.24 -6.74
N ASN A 33 -10.02 8.26 -8.08
CA ASN A 33 -9.24 9.24 -8.82
C ASN A 33 -9.77 10.67 -8.61
N TYR A 34 -11.09 10.86 -8.62
CA TYR A 34 -11.69 12.15 -8.28
C TYR A 34 -11.35 12.59 -6.85
N TYR A 35 -11.46 11.68 -5.89
CA TYR A 35 -11.06 11.92 -4.51
C TYR A 35 -9.59 12.32 -4.40
N ASN A 36 -8.69 11.59 -5.04
CA ASN A 36 -7.26 11.88 -5.03
C ASN A 36 -6.94 13.27 -5.64
N SER A 37 -7.65 13.66 -6.70
CA SER A 37 -7.51 15.01 -7.28
C SER A 37 -7.88 16.11 -6.28
N LYS A 38 -8.92 15.91 -5.47
CA LYS A 38 -9.30 16.86 -4.41
C LYS A 38 -8.30 16.86 -3.24
N GLN A 39 -7.77 15.69 -2.89
CA GLN A 39 -6.77 15.56 -1.82
C GLN A 39 -5.43 16.19 -2.20
N TYR A 40 -5.13 16.33 -3.48
CA TYR A 40 -3.91 16.98 -3.94
C TYR A 40 -3.79 18.41 -3.39
N ASP A 41 -4.79 19.26 -3.63
CA ASP A 41 -4.79 20.66 -3.19
C ASP A 41 -4.78 20.79 -1.65
N ILE A 42 -5.52 19.90 -0.98
CA ILE A 42 -5.56 19.84 0.48
C ILE A 42 -4.17 19.52 1.04
N TYR A 43 -3.53 18.49 0.49
CA TYR A 43 -2.21 18.07 0.93
C TYR A 43 -1.15 19.15 0.72
N MET A 44 -1.15 19.83 -0.43
CA MET A 44 -0.20 20.93 -0.70
C MET A 44 -0.33 22.03 0.34
N ARG A 45 -1.56 22.50 0.57
CA ARG A 45 -1.84 23.55 1.54
C ARG A 45 -1.51 23.15 2.99
N ASP A 46 -1.89 21.93 3.40
CA ASP A 46 -1.67 21.47 4.76
C ASP A 46 -0.18 21.21 5.03
N THR A 47 0.55 20.73 4.01
CA THR A 47 2.00 20.55 4.09
C THR A 47 2.72 21.88 4.16
N ALA A 48 2.31 22.89 3.38
CA ALA A 48 2.84 24.24 3.49
C ALA A 48 2.68 24.79 4.92
N LYS A 49 1.48 24.71 5.49
CA LYS A 49 1.20 25.11 6.88
C LYS A 49 2.00 24.33 7.92
N PHE A 50 2.20 23.02 7.69
CA PHE A 50 3.03 22.21 8.57
C PHE A 50 4.47 22.73 8.62
N TYR A 51 5.07 23.01 7.47
CA TYR A 51 6.42 23.58 7.41
C TYR A 51 6.45 25.01 7.91
N GLU A 52 5.39 25.79 7.71
CA GLU A 52 5.21 27.11 8.33
C GLU A 52 5.28 27.05 9.85
N GLY A 53 4.54 26.13 10.47
CA GLY A 53 4.60 25.88 11.91
C GLY A 53 6.00 25.49 12.40
N LYS A 54 6.70 24.66 11.63
CA LYS A 54 8.07 24.24 11.95
C LYS A 54 9.06 25.39 11.88
N TYR A 55 9.07 26.22 10.83
CA TYR A 55 10.01 27.34 10.76
C TYR A 55 9.72 28.44 11.79
N LYS A 56 8.44 28.67 12.15
CA LYS A 56 8.07 29.56 13.25
C LYS A 56 8.61 29.06 14.59
N ARG A 57 8.47 27.76 14.87
CA ARG A 57 9.05 27.14 16.07
C ARG A 57 10.57 27.27 16.11
N ALA A 58 11.26 26.97 15.02
CA ALA A 58 12.71 27.16 14.90
C ALA A 58 13.10 28.63 15.15
N GLY A 59 12.33 29.58 14.65
CA GLY A 59 12.50 31.01 14.91
C GLY A 59 12.32 31.41 16.37
N SER A 60 11.36 30.80 17.07
CA SER A 60 11.14 31.07 18.50
C SER A 60 12.30 30.54 19.34
N ILE A 61 12.83 29.34 19.03
CA ILE A 61 14.01 28.78 19.73
C ILE A 61 15.23 29.67 19.48
N LEU A 62 15.43 30.07 18.22
CA LEU A 62 16.52 30.99 17.85
C LEU A 62 16.47 32.31 18.66
N ALA A 63 15.31 32.96 18.72
CA ALA A 63 15.12 34.20 19.45
C ALA A 63 15.33 34.01 20.95
N SER A 64 14.83 32.91 21.52
CA SER A 64 15.05 32.58 22.94
C SER A 64 16.53 32.41 23.28
N ASN A 65 17.27 31.66 22.44
CA ASN A 65 18.71 31.41 22.69
C ASN A 65 19.54 32.69 22.52
N GLN A 66 19.20 33.56 21.55
CA GLN A 66 19.83 34.87 21.39
C GLN A 66 19.58 35.75 22.59
N LEU A 67 18.35 35.83 23.11
CA LEU A 67 18.02 36.60 24.30
C LEU A 67 18.75 36.08 25.55
N MET A 68 18.96 34.75 25.67
CA MET A 68 19.74 34.16 26.76
C MET A 68 21.21 34.61 26.70
N LEU A 69 21.81 34.61 25.51
CA LEU A 69 23.21 35.07 25.34
C LEU A 69 23.35 36.56 25.63
N GLU A 70 22.38 37.39 25.32
CA GLU A 70 22.44 38.84 25.53
C GLU A 70 22.17 39.25 27.00
N LYS A 71 21.25 38.57 27.67
CA LYS A 71 20.78 39.00 29.01
C LYS A 71 21.57 38.41 30.17
N PHE A 72 22.21 37.25 29.99
CA PHE A 72 22.91 36.55 31.05
C PHE A 72 24.43 36.62 30.83
N GLU A 73 25.09 37.62 31.46
CA GLU A 73 26.55 37.81 31.36
C GLU A 73 27.33 36.72 32.11
N ASP A 74 26.74 36.09 33.13
CA ASP A 74 27.38 35.06 34.00
C ASP A 74 27.22 33.63 33.51
N LEU A 75 26.90 33.41 32.21
CA LEU A 75 26.83 32.06 31.65
C LEU A 75 28.21 31.40 31.64
N SER A 76 28.28 30.12 32.05
CA SER A 76 29.51 29.33 31.89
C SER A 76 29.92 29.27 30.42
N LEU A 77 31.23 29.22 30.15
CA LEU A 77 31.81 29.11 28.82
C LEU A 77 31.14 27.95 28.05
N GLN A 78 30.98 26.80 28.69
CA GLN A 78 30.36 25.62 28.10
C GLN A 78 28.89 25.87 27.67
N LYS A 79 28.12 26.60 28.51
CA LYS A 79 26.72 26.91 28.17
C LYS A 79 26.60 27.94 27.05
N ARG A 80 27.52 28.90 26.99
CA ARG A 80 27.61 29.88 25.91
C ARG A 80 27.90 29.19 24.57
N GLU A 81 28.87 28.28 24.52
CA GLU A 81 29.21 27.51 23.32
C GLU A 81 28.04 26.60 22.85
N GLU A 82 27.32 25.99 23.81
CA GLU A 82 26.12 25.20 23.47
C GLU A 82 25.08 26.07 22.80
N LEU A 83 24.73 27.23 23.35
CA LEU A 83 23.76 28.17 22.79
C LEU A 83 24.18 28.67 21.42
N GLU A 84 25.45 29.00 21.23
CA GLU A 84 25.98 29.46 19.93
C GLU A 84 25.85 28.36 18.83
N ARG A 85 26.11 27.07 19.19
CA ARG A 85 25.90 25.93 18.28
C ARG A 85 24.44 25.75 17.95
N GLU A 86 23.54 25.81 18.92
CA GLU A 86 22.10 25.73 18.69
C GLU A 86 21.59 26.89 17.80
N ILE A 87 22.03 28.12 18.05
CA ILE A 87 21.70 29.30 17.24
C ILE A 87 22.09 29.06 15.77
N LYS A 88 23.30 28.58 15.54
CA LYS A 88 23.81 28.28 14.21
C LYS A 88 22.96 27.22 13.51
N PHE A 89 22.63 26.14 14.20
CA PHE A 89 21.79 25.06 13.68
C PHE A 89 20.36 25.56 13.36
N TYR A 90 19.66 26.18 14.33
CA TYR A 90 18.28 26.63 14.13
C TYR A 90 18.14 27.76 13.11
N SER A 91 19.17 28.59 12.92
CA SER A 91 19.21 29.58 11.84
C SER A 91 19.20 28.91 10.46
N GLY A 92 20.05 27.91 10.24
CA GLY A 92 20.09 27.14 9.01
C GLY A 92 18.81 26.31 8.78
N GLU A 93 18.31 25.65 9.82
CA GLU A 93 17.10 24.84 9.78
C GLU A 93 15.88 25.70 9.40
N ARG A 94 15.72 26.86 10.03
CA ARG A 94 14.64 27.81 9.72
C ARG A 94 14.62 28.23 8.26
N LEU A 95 15.76 28.56 7.69
CA LEU A 95 15.86 28.97 6.28
C LEU A 95 15.44 27.84 5.33
N LYS A 96 15.89 26.60 5.59
CA LYS A 96 15.49 25.42 4.79
C LYS A 96 14.00 25.15 4.88
N LEU A 97 13.42 25.24 6.08
CA LEU A 97 11.97 25.03 6.27
C LEU A 97 11.14 26.11 5.58
N ILE A 98 11.59 27.38 5.52
CA ILE A 98 10.95 28.45 4.77
C ILE A 98 10.98 28.12 3.27
N LEU A 99 12.14 27.70 2.72
CA LEU A 99 12.27 27.32 1.31
C LEU A 99 11.34 26.14 0.95
N ILE A 100 11.23 25.14 1.81
CA ILE A 100 10.32 24.01 1.59
C ILE A 100 8.87 24.49 1.62
N SER A 101 8.46 25.29 2.61
CA SER A 101 7.11 25.84 2.72
C SER A 101 6.71 26.62 1.48
N SER A 102 7.58 27.51 1.01
CA SER A 102 7.30 28.36 -0.16
C SER A 102 7.04 27.55 -1.44
N VAL A 103 7.77 26.47 -1.67
CA VAL A 103 7.54 25.62 -2.84
C VAL A 103 6.20 24.88 -2.77
N TYR A 104 5.75 24.46 -1.57
CA TYR A 104 4.41 23.90 -1.42
C TYR A 104 3.30 24.93 -1.60
N GLU A 105 3.55 26.20 -1.28
CA GLU A 105 2.60 27.30 -1.50
C GLU A 105 2.52 27.69 -2.99
N GLU A 106 3.66 27.71 -3.69
CA GLU A 106 3.72 28.06 -5.10
C GLU A 106 3.12 26.99 -6.02
N ASP A 107 3.15 25.72 -5.59
CA ASP A 107 2.73 24.55 -6.38
C ASP A 107 3.24 24.55 -7.83
N ASN A 108 4.51 24.89 -8.00
CA ASN A 108 5.14 24.97 -9.31
C ASN A 108 6.07 23.76 -9.54
N PRO A 109 5.76 22.86 -10.48
CA PRO A 109 6.59 21.68 -10.75
C PRO A 109 8.05 21.98 -11.07
N LYS A 110 8.35 23.17 -11.62
CA LYS A 110 9.73 23.60 -11.92
C LYS A 110 10.55 23.86 -10.65
N THR A 111 9.91 24.08 -9.51
CA THR A 111 10.58 24.35 -8.24
C THR A 111 10.71 23.12 -7.35
N TYR A 112 10.11 21.97 -7.74
CA TYR A 112 10.11 20.75 -6.91
C TYR A 112 11.51 20.18 -6.68
N GLU A 113 12.43 20.33 -7.61
CA GLU A 113 13.83 19.95 -7.44
C GLU A 113 14.47 20.69 -6.25
N ARG A 114 14.06 21.94 -6.00
CA ARG A 114 14.53 22.71 -4.82
C ARG A 114 14.12 22.08 -3.50
N ILE A 115 12.92 21.47 -3.41
CA ILE A 115 12.54 20.73 -2.20
C ILE A 115 13.50 19.57 -1.97
N VAL A 116 13.75 18.76 -3.00
CA VAL A 116 14.60 17.57 -2.89
C VAL A 116 16.02 17.94 -2.49
N SER A 117 16.61 18.95 -3.13
CA SER A 117 17.95 19.43 -2.79
C SER A 117 18.00 20.05 -1.38
N THR A 118 17.00 20.85 -1.00
CA THR A 118 16.90 21.45 0.32
C THR A 118 16.71 20.40 1.41
N GLN A 119 15.82 19.40 1.20
CA GLN A 119 15.64 18.30 2.14
C GLN A 119 16.90 17.43 2.26
N ASN A 120 17.60 17.18 1.16
CA ASN A 120 18.85 16.44 1.16
C ASN A 120 19.91 17.14 2.03
N SER A 121 20.10 18.45 1.83
CA SER A 121 20.97 19.29 2.66
C SER A 121 20.51 19.31 4.12
N ARG A 122 19.19 19.41 4.37
CA ARG A 122 18.61 19.41 5.71
C ARG A 122 18.93 18.11 6.45
N TYR A 123 18.70 16.96 5.82
CA TYR A 123 18.96 15.65 6.42
C TYR A 123 20.44 15.45 6.77
N ARG A 124 21.35 15.85 5.86
CA ARG A 124 22.80 15.82 6.11
C ARG A 124 23.20 16.70 7.29
N ASP A 125 22.62 17.89 7.40
CA ASP A 125 22.92 18.81 8.50
C ASP A 125 22.40 18.28 9.82
N ILE A 126 21.20 17.67 9.87
CA ILE A 126 20.66 17.05 11.07
C ILE A 126 21.59 15.93 11.55
N ILE A 127 21.98 15.00 10.68
CA ILE A 127 22.87 13.89 11.01
C ILE A 127 24.19 14.45 11.57
N LYS A 128 24.83 15.37 10.84
CA LYS A 128 26.09 15.98 11.26
C LYS A 128 26.01 16.66 12.63
N ASN A 129 24.95 17.43 12.88
CA ASN A 129 24.81 18.14 14.14
C ASN A 129 24.49 17.21 15.32
N ILE A 130 23.85 16.05 15.08
CA ILE A 130 23.68 15.01 16.10
C ILE A 130 25.04 14.33 16.40
N GLU A 131 25.80 13.94 15.37
CA GLU A 131 27.11 13.30 15.51
C GLU A 131 28.12 14.19 16.22
N GLU A 132 28.07 15.50 15.98
CA GLU A 132 28.92 16.52 16.63
C GLU A 132 28.38 16.94 18.02
N ASN A 133 27.31 16.35 18.54
CA ASN A 133 26.61 16.71 19.77
C ASN A 133 26.20 18.21 19.84
N ASN A 134 25.94 18.84 18.70
CA ASN A 134 25.42 20.21 18.62
C ASN A 134 23.93 20.29 18.93
N ILE A 135 23.17 19.20 18.64
CA ILE A 135 21.75 19.03 18.96
C ILE A 135 21.55 17.65 19.59
N LYS A 136 20.51 17.54 20.41
CA LYS A 136 20.15 16.28 21.07
C LYS A 136 19.41 15.34 20.15
N GLU A 137 19.57 14.03 20.38
CA GLU A 137 18.84 12.97 19.64
C GLU A 137 17.31 13.08 19.77
N GLU A 138 16.83 13.72 20.86
CA GLU A 138 15.42 14.05 21.09
C GLU A 138 14.81 14.86 19.93
N PHE A 139 15.61 15.65 19.20
CA PHE A 139 15.19 16.37 18.00
C PHE A 139 14.59 15.44 16.94
N LEU A 140 15.09 14.21 16.79
CA LEU A 140 14.56 13.22 15.88
C LEU A 140 13.13 12.83 16.27
N ASN A 141 12.91 12.52 17.56
CA ASN A 141 11.58 12.15 18.05
C ASN A 141 10.58 13.29 17.90
N GLU A 142 10.98 14.53 18.19
CA GLU A 142 10.13 15.72 18.01
C GLU A 142 9.74 15.98 16.56
N ASN A 143 10.53 15.50 15.62
CA ASN A 143 10.29 15.64 14.19
C ASN A 143 9.75 14.36 13.54
N ASN A 144 9.50 13.29 14.33
CA ASN A 144 9.06 11.98 13.86
C ASN A 144 10.03 11.36 12.84
N PHE A 145 11.33 11.52 13.03
CA PHE A 145 12.39 10.91 12.24
C PHE A 145 13.11 9.83 13.04
N THR A 146 13.59 8.81 12.34
CA THR A 146 14.68 7.94 12.79
C THR A 146 15.94 8.26 11.98
N MET A 147 17.11 7.87 12.47
CA MET A 147 18.36 8.00 11.70
C MET A 147 18.27 7.26 10.36
N ASP A 148 17.62 6.11 10.34
CA ASP A 148 17.39 5.34 9.12
C ASP A 148 16.52 6.10 8.10
N ASP A 149 15.46 6.80 8.54
CA ASP A 149 14.63 7.64 7.67
C ASP A 149 15.45 8.76 7.01
N LEU A 150 16.38 9.38 7.75
CA LEU A 150 17.25 10.43 7.20
C LEU A 150 18.22 9.86 6.15
N HIS A 151 18.89 8.75 6.45
CA HIS A 151 19.81 8.10 5.50
C HIS A 151 19.07 7.62 4.24
N LYS A 152 17.91 6.99 4.41
CA LYS A 152 17.03 6.57 3.30
C LYS A 152 16.59 7.76 2.46
N GLY A 153 16.20 8.85 3.12
CA GLY A 153 15.80 10.09 2.44
C GLY A 153 16.94 10.71 1.63
N ILE A 154 18.15 10.77 2.20
CA ILE A 154 19.34 11.25 1.48
C ILE A 154 19.61 10.39 0.24
N TYR A 155 19.53 9.06 0.39
CA TYR A 155 19.80 8.14 -0.70
C TYR A 155 18.81 8.29 -1.86
N ILE A 156 17.50 8.39 -1.56
CA ILE A 156 16.46 8.64 -2.57
C ILE A 156 16.65 10.00 -3.24
N ASN A 157 16.81 11.06 -2.43
CA ASN A 157 16.92 12.42 -2.93
C ASN A 157 18.13 12.58 -3.82
N GLN A 158 19.27 11.99 -3.45
CA GLN A 158 20.48 12.01 -4.26
C GLN A 158 20.25 11.31 -5.60
N TYR A 159 19.62 10.14 -5.61
CA TYR A 159 19.31 9.41 -6.84
C TYR A 159 18.38 10.20 -7.77
N ILE A 160 17.36 10.89 -7.22
CA ILE A 160 16.45 11.75 -7.98
C ILE A 160 17.21 12.88 -8.65
N LEU A 161 18.12 13.54 -7.91
CA LEU A 161 18.93 14.64 -8.42
C LEU A 161 19.94 14.17 -9.47
N ASP A 162 20.66 13.08 -9.21
CA ASP A 162 21.71 12.56 -10.11
C ASP A 162 21.15 12.03 -11.45
N ASN A 163 19.89 11.59 -11.46
CA ASN A 163 19.23 11.07 -12.67
C ASN A 163 18.22 12.06 -13.27
N GLU A 164 18.19 13.32 -12.83
CA GLU A 164 17.29 14.39 -13.32
C GLU A 164 15.80 13.94 -13.34
N ILE A 165 15.40 13.16 -12.34
CA ILE A 165 14.04 12.66 -12.23
C ILE A 165 13.16 13.77 -11.66
N GLN A 166 12.03 14.07 -12.32
CA GLN A 166 11.07 15.03 -11.78
C GLN A 166 10.52 14.52 -10.42
N PRO A 167 10.72 15.26 -9.33
CA PRO A 167 10.29 14.84 -8.01
C PRO A 167 8.77 14.77 -7.88
N ILE A 168 8.29 13.76 -7.12
CA ILE A 168 6.90 13.65 -6.69
C ILE A 168 6.85 14.07 -5.22
N ILE A 169 6.42 15.31 -4.97
CA ILE A 169 6.35 15.88 -3.61
C ILE A 169 5.00 15.65 -2.94
N ASN A 170 4.00 15.25 -3.70
CA ASN A 170 2.64 15.03 -3.24
C ASN A 170 2.21 13.59 -3.55
N PRO A 171 1.82 12.78 -2.55
CA PRO A 171 1.38 11.39 -2.76
C PRO A 171 0.11 11.29 -3.62
N TYR A 172 -0.65 12.39 -3.75
CA TYR A 172 -1.85 12.47 -4.59
C TYR A 172 -1.56 12.98 -6.02
N THR A 173 -0.28 13.12 -6.40
CA THR A 173 0.10 13.51 -7.77
C THR A 173 -0.57 12.61 -8.81
N MET A 174 -1.32 13.23 -9.74
CA MET A 174 -2.11 12.55 -10.75
C MET A 174 -1.26 12.31 -12.00
N THR A 175 -0.60 11.17 -12.07
CA THR A 175 0.06 10.66 -13.29
C THR A 175 -0.28 9.18 -13.46
N GLY A 176 -0.22 8.65 -14.68
CA GLY A 176 -0.48 7.24 -14.95
C GLY A 176 0.41 6.33 -14.10
N ALA A 177 1.70 6.60 -14.05
CA ALA A 177 2.65 5.84 -13.25
C ALA A 177 2.24 5.81 -11.77
N ASN A 178 1.92 6.97 -11.18
CA ASN A 178 1.52 7.06 -9.79
C ASN A 178 0.14 6.45 -9.52
N SER A 179 -0.75 6.41 -10.52
CA SER A 179 -2.04 5.74 -10.43
C SER A 179 -1.92 4.22 -10.25
N LEU A 180 -0.88 3.59 -10.84
CA LEU A 180 -0.58 2.16 -10.62
C LEU A 180 -0.09 1.90 -9.20
N VAL A 181 0.75 2.77 -8.65
CA VAL A 181 1.19 2.67 -7.26
C VAL A 181 0.00 2.77 -6.31
N ARG A 182 -0.91 3.72 -6.56
CA ARG A 182 -2.14 3.87 -5.74
C ARG A 182 -3.12 2.73 -5.94
N PHE A 183 -3.22 2.15 -7.14
CA PHE A 183 -4.02 0.94 -7.37
C PHE A 183 -3.56 -0.20 -6.46
N LEU A 184 -2.25 -0.31 -6.24
CA LEU A 184 -1.62 -1.30 -5.35
C LEU A 184 -1.57 -0.85 -3.88
N ASP A 185 -2.18 0.27 -3.50
CA ASP A 185 -2.31 0.66 -2.10
C ASP A 185 -3.22 -0.32 -1.35
N GLY A 186 -2.82 -0.69 -0.14
CA GLY A 186 -3.53 -1.68 0.67
C GLY A 186 -5.00 -1.34 0.92
N ASN A 187 -5.35 -0.09 1.13
CA ASN A 187 -6.74 0.32 1.33
C ASN A 187 -7.59 0.09 0.06
N ASN A 188 -7.04 0.40 -1.12
CA ASN A 188 -7.70 0.14 -2.40
C ASN A 188 -7.81 -1.37 -2.67
N LEU A 189 -6.76 -2.13 -2.36
CA LEU A 189 -6.75 -3.57 -2.53
C LEU A 189 -7.76 -4.27 -1.61
N ILE A 190 -7.98 -3.79 -0.39
CA ILE A 190 -9.04 -4.31 0.50
C ILE A 190 -10.41 -4.20 -0.19
N ILE A 191 -10.74 -3.05 -0.79
CA ILE A 191 -12.00 -2.85 -1.50
C ILE A 191 -12.10 -3.75 -2.73
N ILE A 192 -11.01 -3.86 -3.50
CA ILE A 192 -10.94 -4.76 -4.65
C ILE A 192 -11.15 -6.21 -4.21
N MET A 193 -10.55 -6.66 -3.09
CA MET A 193 -10.75 -8.01 -2.56
C MET A 193 -12.20 -8.24 -2.11
N ILE A 194 -12.87 -7.25 -1.53
CA ILE A 194 -14.30 -7.34 -1.20
C ILE A 194 -15.14 -7.52 -2.48
N ILE A 195 -14.82 -6.82 -3.56
CA ILE A 195 -15.48 -7.01 -4.86
C ILE A 195 -15.23 -8.43 -5.40
N ILE A 196 -14.01 -8.96 -5.26
CA ILE A 196 -13.70 -10.33 -5.64
C ILE A 196 -14.48 -11.35 -4.78
N VAL A 197 -14.70 -11.07 -3.48
CA VAL A 197 -15.58 -11.90 -2.63
C VAL A 197 -17.00 -11.95 -3.20
N LEU A 198 -17.58 -10.79 -3.55
CA LEU A 198 -18.92 -10.71 -4.12
C LEU A 198 -19.05 -11.56 -5.41
N LEU A 199 -18.05 -11.51 -6.28
CA LEU A 199 -18.04 -12.28 -7.52
C LEU A 199 -17.77 -13.77 -7.27
N SER A 200 -16.90 -14.09 -6.32
CA SER A 200 -16.51 -15.48 -6.03
C SER A 200 -17.61 -16.28 -5.34
N MET A 201 -18.36 -15.64 -4.43
CA MET A 201 -19.46 -16.32 -3.76
C MET A 201 -20.61 -16.66 -4.73
N ASP A 202 -20.84 -15.80 -5.72
CA ASP A 202 -21.96 -15.93 -6.63
C ASP A 202 -21.84 -17.16 -7.53
N ILE A 203 -20.62 -17.58 -7.88
CA ILE A 203 -20.40 -18.73 -8.77
C ILE A 203 -20.88 -20.07 -8.18
N TYR A 204 -21.02 -20.13 -6.85
CA TYR A 204 -21.56 -21.30 -6.14
C TYR A 204 -22.97 -21.03 -5.59
N LEU A 205 -23.17 -19.90 -4.92
CA LEU A 205 -24.40 -19.66 -4.15
C LEU A 205 -25.58 -19.30 -5.04
N SER A 206 -25.38 -18.72 -6.23
CA SER A 206 -26.48 -18.47 -7.18
C SER A 206 -27.21 -19.76 -7.53
N GLU A 207 -26.48 -20.85 -7.80
CA GLU A 207 -27.11 -22.15 -8.10
C GLU A 207 -27.81 -22.76 -6.88
N VAL A 208 -27.28 -22.52 -5.69
CA VAL A 208 -27.88 -23.04 -4.43
C VAL A 208 -29.16 -22.28 -4.10
N GLU A 209 -29.13 -20.96 -4.17
CA GLU A 209 -30.28 -20.09 -3.86
C GLU A 209 -31.42 -20.24 -4.89
N GLU A 210 -31.08 -20.41 -6.18
CA GLU A 210 -32.06 -20.66 -7.24
C GLU A 210 -32.56 -22.12 -7.29
N GLY A 211 -31.96 -23.02 -6.53
CA GLY A 211 -32.27 -24.46 -6.56
C GLY A 211 -31.79 -25.16 -7.85
N SER A 212 -31.10 -24.45 -8.74
CA SER A 212 -30.65 -24.97 -10.04
C SER A 212 -29.47 -25.94 -9.93
N TYR A 213 -28.84 -26.04 -8.74
CA TYR A 213 -27.78 -27.01 -8.46
C TYR A 213 -28.21 -28.46 -8.78
N LYS A 214 -29.51 -28.82 -8.59
CA LYS A 214 -30.02 -30.15 -8.93
C LYS A 214 -29.81 -30.49 -10.40
N LEU A 215 -30.03 -29.53 -11.30
CA LEU A 215 -29.79 -29.68 -12.73
C LEU A 215 -28.32 -29.81 -13.09
N SER A 216 -27.46 -29.08 -12.37
CA SER A 216 -26.00 -29.16 -12.57
C SER A 216 -25.43 -30.54 -12.20
N TYR A 217 -26.02 -31.22 -11.21
CA TYR A 217 -25.56 -32.56 -10.79
C TYR A 217 -26.22 -33.71 -11.53
N THR A 218 -27.28 -33.50 -12.32
CA THR A 218 -27.85 -34.52 -13.24
C THR A 218 -27.10 -34.59 -14.56
N GLN A 219 -26.18 -33.64 -14.84
CA GLN A 219 -25.35 -33.68 -16.02
C GLN A 219 -24.29 -34.79 -15.95
N PRO A 220 -23.80 -35.31 -17.09
CA PRO A 220 -22.85 -36.42 -17.11
C PRO A 220 -21.43 -36.01 -16.75
N TYR A 221 -21.27 -35.09 -15.80
CA TYR A 221 -19.99 -34.63 -15.28
C TYR A 221 -19.75 -35.13 -13.86
N LYS A 222 -18.49 -35.52 -13.56
CA LYS A 222 -18.10 -35.85 -12.21
C LYS A 222 -18.07 -34.61 -11.32
N ARG A 223 -18.41 -34.74 -10.04
CA ARG A 223 -18.43 -33.63 -9.05
C ARG A 223 -17.10 -32.87 -8.98
N ASN A 224 -15.96 -33.59 -9.08
CA ASN A 224 -14.65 -32.95 -9.14
C ASN A 224 -14.47 -32.03 -10.38
N GLN A 225 -14.99 -32.45 -11.55
CA GLN A 225 -14.91 -31.61 -12.75
C GLN A 225 -15.72 -30.32 -12.62
N ILE A 226 -16.90 -30.40 -11.96
CA ILE A 226 -17.74 -29.23 -11.70
C ILE A 226 -17.02 -28.27 -10.73
N PHE A 227 -16.47 -28.79 -9.63
CA PHE A 227 -15.73 -27.97 -8.66
C PHE A 227 -14.52 -27.26 -9.29
N PHE A 228 -13.66 -28.01 -9.97
CA PHE A 228 -12.51 -27.42 -10.66
C PHE A 228 -12.93 -26.43 -11.75
N GLY A 229 -14.02 -26.73 -12.49
CA GLY A 229 -14.56 -25.81 -13.48
C GLY A 229 -14.93 -24.46 -12.87
N LYS A 230 -15.66 -24.47 -11.76
CA LYS A 230 -16.05 -23.25 -11.03
C LYS A 230 -14.83 -22.47 -10.49
N VAL A 231 -13.91 -23.16 -9.83
CA VAL A 231 -12.71 -22.52 -9.26
C VAL A 231 -11.85 -21.90 -10.35
N VAL A 232 -11.55 -22.64 -11.42
CA VAL A 232 -10.72 -22.13 -12.53
C VAL A 232 -11.40 -20.95 -13.22
N SER A 233 -12.71 -21.02 -13.43
CA SER A 233 -13.46 -19.93 -14.07
C SER A 233 -13.37 -18.65 -13.25
N ILE A 234 -13.57 -18.70 -11.94
CA ILE A 234 -13.51 -17.48 -11.12
C ILE A 234 -12.09 -16.95 -10.98
N ILE A 235 -11.06 -17.81 -10.93
CA ILE A 235 -9.67 -17.38 -10.97
C ILE A 235 -9.37 -16.59 -12.24
N ILE A 236 -9.77 -17.11 -13.40
CA ILE A 236 -9.59 -16.44 -14.70
C ILE A 236 -10.32 -15.09 -14.71
N ILE A 237 -11.59 -15.07 -14.33
CA ILE A 237 -12.41 -13.85 -14.32
C ILE A 237 -11.81 -12.81 -13.39
N SER A 238 -11.48 -13.19 -12.16
CA SER A 238 -10.94 -12.28 -11.15
C SER A 238 -9.57 -11.73 -11.53
N THR A 239 -8.69 -12.58 -12.09
CA THR A 239 -7.37 -12.13 -12.56
C THR A 239 -7.50 -11.15 -13.71
N ILE A 240 -8.34 -11.45 -14.70
CA ILE A 240 -8.58 -10.54 -15.82
C ILE A 240 -9.18 -9.23 -15.31
N LEU A 241 -10.12 -9.27 -14.38
CA LEU A 241 -10.77 -8.08 -13.85
C LEU A 241 -9.79 -7.16 -13.12
N VAL A 242 -8.89 -7.72 -12.29
CA VAL A 242 -7.86 -6.94 -11.60
C VAL A 242 -6.88 -6.32 -12.60
N VAL A 243 -6.42 -7.08 -13.60
CA VAL A 243 -5.49 -6.56 -14.62
C VAL A 243 -6.16 -5.49 -15.49
N VAL A 244 -7.38 -5.74 -15.95
CA VAL A 244 -8.15 -4.76 -16.75
C VAL A 244 -8.47 -3.51 -15.92
N GLY A 245 -8.81 -3.67 -14.65
CA GLY A 245 -9.00 -2.55 -13.73
C GLY A 245 -7.75 -1.68 -13.55
N ALA A 246 -6.58 -2.30 -13.41
CA ALA A 246 -5.31 -1.59 -13.33
C ALA A 246 -4.97 -0.86 -14.64
N ILE A 247 -5.13 -1.52 -15.78
CA ILE A 247 -4.92 -0.92 -17.12
C ILE A 247 -5.89 0.26 -17.34
N PHE A 248 -7.16 0.09 -17.00
CA PHE A 248 -8.17 1.14 -17.11
C PHE A 248 -7.80 2.36 -16.25
N ASN A 249 -7.41 2.12 -14.98
CA ASN A 249 -7.00 3.18 -14.06
C ASN A 249 -5.78 3.94 -14.60
N PHE A 250 -4.77 3.22 -15.07
CA PHE A 250 -3.57 3.79 -15.69
C PHE A 250 -3.90 4.60 -16.94
N ALA A 251 -4.70 4.04 -17.86
CA ALA A 251 -5.03 4.69 -19.12
C ALA A 251 -5.83 5.97 -18.90
N MET A 252 -6.85 5.92 -18.02
CA MET A 252 -7.68 7.10 -17.71
C MET A 252 -6.86 8.25 -17.16
N VAL A 253 -5.99 7.98 -16.17
CA VAL A 253 -5.16 9.01 -15.57
C VAL A 253 -4.10 9.49 -16.55
N SER A 254 -3.50 8.59 -17.36
CA SER A 254 -2.49 8.96 -18.35
C SER A 254 -3.02 9.86 -19.46
N ILE A 255 -4.25 9.65 -19.89
CA ILE A 255 -4.90 10.49 -20.94
C ILE A 255 -5.11 11.92 -20.43
N ILE A 256 -5.49 12.08 -19.16
CA ILE A 256 -5.84 13.39 -18.59
C ILE A 256 -4.59 14.14 -18.08
N HIS A 257 -3.67 13.44 -17.42
CA HIS A 257 -2.58 14.05 -16.67
C HIS A 257 -1.17 13.60 -17.12
N GLY A 258 -1.09 12.82 -18.18
CA GLY A 258 0.19 12.26 -18.68
C GLY A 258 0.63 10.99 -17.96
N VAL A 259 1.58 10.31 -18.59
CA VAL A 259 2.07 8.99 -18.12
C VAL A 259 2.87 9.09 -16.82
N GLY A 260 3.66 10.15 -16.65
CA GLY A 260 4.59 10.28 -15.54
C GLY A 260 5.88 9.47 -15.75
N ASN A 261 6.75 9.45 -14.75
CA ASN A 261 8.05 8.75 -14.83
C ASN A 261 7.96 7.32 -14.29
N MET A 262 8.11 6.35 -15.19
CA MET A 262 8.10 4.92 -14.87
C MET A 262 9.37 4.44 -14.14
N ASN A 263 10.44 5.23 -14.17
CA ASN A 263 11.70 4.94 -13.49
C ASN A 263 11.79 5.63 -12.10
N TYR A 264 10.67 6.17 -11.59
CA TYR A 264 10.66 6.80 -10.27
C TYR A 264 11.18 5.81 -9.20
N PRO A 265 12.11 6.25 -8.30
CA PRO A 265 12.78 5.35 -7.37
C PRO A 265 11.88 4.98 -6.17
N PHE A 266 11.86 3.70 -5.86
CA PHE A 266 11.42 3.15 -4.57
C PHE A 266 12.63 2.53 -3.88
N VAL A 267 12.72 2.67 -2.57
CA VAL A 267 13.82 2.07 -1.81
C VAL A 267 13.35 0.76 -1.18
N THR A 268 14.13 -0.28 -1.41
CA THR A 268 14.00 -1.55 -0.69
C THR A 268 15.27 -1.84 0.10
N THR A 269 15.15 -2.47 1.24
CA THR A 269 16.29 -2.99 1.99
C THR A 269 16.40 -4.48 1.69
N GLU A 270 17.52 -4.92 1.10
CA GLU A 270 17.74 -6.34 0.93
C GLU A 270 17.95 -7.02 2.29
N ALA A 271 17.07 -7.93 2.61
CA ALA A 271 17.15 -8.74 3.83
C ALA A 271 18.30 -9.79 3.79
N ILE A 272 19.03 -9.89 2.69
CA ILE A 272 20.02 -10.97 2.46
C ILE A 272 21.29 -10.79 3.30
N ASN A 273 21.57 -9.60 3.83
CA ASN A 273 22.82 -9.34 4.56
C ASN A 273 22.65 -9.05 6.07
N LYS A 274 21.61 -9.55 6.73
CA LYS A 274 21.55 -9.50 8.21
C LYS A 274 22.65 -10.31 8.92
N LEU A 275 23.51 -11.03 8.19
CA LEU A 275 24.67 -11.73 8.72
C LEU A 275 25.98 -10.91 8.64
N ALA A 276 25.98 -9.76 7.99
CA ALA A 276 27.11 -8.84 8.02
C ALA A 276 26.89 -7.80 9.13
N PHE A 277 27.70 -7.87 10.16
CA PHE A 277 27.69 -7.03 11.37
C PHE A 277 28.02 -5.54 11.13
N ASN A 278 27.79 -5.00 9.95
CA ASN A 278 27.88 -3.57 9.69
C ASN A 278 26.46 -2.99 9.54
N ASN A 279 26.08 -2.13 10.48
CA ASN A 279 24.81 -1.41 10.60
C ASN A 279 24.50 -0.41 9.45
N GLN A 280 25.13 -0.51 8.31
CA GLN A 280 24.79 0.20 7.08
C GLN A 280 23.98 -0.75 6.20
N GLY A 281 22.65 -0.76 6.40
CA GLY A 281 21.74 -1.42 5.47
C GLY A 281 21.99 -0.87 4.07
N GLN A 282 22.40 -1.74 3.13
CA GLN A 282 22.49 -1.33 1.73
C GLN A 282 21.08 -1.10 1.21
N TYR A 283 20.74 0.16 0.98
CA TYR A 283 19.52 0.53 0.29
C TYR A 283 19.68 0.21 -1.18
N MET A 284 18.65 -0.43 -1.76
CA MET A 284 18.58 -0.68 -3.19
C MET A 284 17.43 0.11 -3.79
N ILE A 285 17.68 0.70 -4.95
CA ILE A 285 16.66 1.38 -5.72
C ILE A 285 15.94 0.41 -6.62
N LEU A 286 14.64 0.43 -6.52
CA LEU A 286 13.71 -0.31 -7.34
C LEU A 286 12.95 0.70 -8.22
N SER A 287 12.97 0.54 -9.55
CA SER A 287 12.14 1.37 -10.41
C SER A 287 10.65 1.13 -10.18
N LEU A 288 9.80 2.13 -10.44
CA LEU A 288 8.35 2.01 -10.33
C LEU A 288 7.81 0.80 -11.12
N VAL A 289 8.34 0.53 -12.32
CA VAL A 289 7.95 -0.66 -13.10
C VAL A 289 8.20 -1.95 -12.32
N ASN A 290 9.38 -2.09 -11.73
CA ASN A 290 9.72 -3.28 -10.94
C ASN A 290 8.88 -3.35 -9.66
N TYR A 291 8.56 -2.22 -9.03
CA TYR A 291 7.64 -2.15 -7.90
C TYR A 291 6.25 -2.68 -8.28
N VAL A 292 5.70 -2.23 -9.41
CA VAL A 292 4.39 -2.66 -9.92
C VAL A 292 4.39 -4.16 -10.25
N ILE A 293 5.42 -4.65 -10.95
CA ILE A 293 5.54 -6.08 -11.26
C ILE A 293 5.59 -6.93 -9.99
N ARG A 294 6.44 -6.57 -9.02
CA ARG A 294 6.51 -7.27 -7.73
C ARG A 294 5.18 -7.20 -6.99
N GLY A 295 4.50 -6.06 -7.05
CA GLY A 295 3.18 -5.89 -6.47
C GLY A 295 2.13 -6.86 -7.03
N PHE A 296 2.06 -7.02 -8.34
CA PHE A 296 1.15 -7.98 -8.98
C PHE A 296 1.54 -9.43 -8.69
N ILE A 297 2.83 -9.76 -8.64
CA ILE A 297 3.29 -11.10 -8.27
C ILE A 297 2.86 -11.45 -6.84
N LEU A 298 2.95 -10.51 -5.89
CA LEU A 298 2.49 -10.71 -4.52
C LEU A 298 0.95 -10.76 -4.41
N LEU A 299 0.27 -9.94 -5.21
CA LEU A 299 -1.19 -9.87 -5.20
C LEU A 299 -1.85 -11.17 -5.68
N PHE A 300 -1.23 -11.88 -6.61
CA PHE A 300 -1.81 -13.08 -7.20
C PHE A 300 -2.09 -14.20 -6.17
N PRO A 301 -1.17 -14.63 -5.29
CA PRO A 301 -1.48 -15.61 -4.26
C PRO A 301 -2.50 -15.12 -3.22
N ILE A 302 -2.55 -13.81 -2.92
CA ILE A 302 -3.59 -13.24 -2.05
C ILE A 302 -4.96 -13.34 -2.72
N LEU A 303 -5.04 -13.10 -4.01
CA LEU A 303 -6.27 -13.26 -4.81
C LEU A 303 -6.72 -14.72 -4.82
N LEU A 304 -5.82 -15.67 -5.02
CA LEU A 304 -6.14 -17.10 -4.96
C LEU A 304 -6.66 -17.48 -3.58
N PHE A 305 -6.00 -17.03 -2.51
CA PHE A 305 -6.44 -17.25 -1.14
C PHE A 305 -7.84 -16.70 -0.91
N THR A 306 -8.13 -15.47 -1.36
CA THR A 306 -9.45 -14.82 -1.23
C THR A 306 -10.54 -15.62 -1.93
N ILE A 307 -10.31 -16.07 -3.16
CA ILE A 307 -11.27 -16.86 -3.94
C ILE A 307 -11.58 -18.17 -3.21
N VAL A 308 -10.55 -18.89 -2.81
CA VAL A 308 -10.72 -20.21 -2.17
C VAL A 308 -11.34 -20.09 -0.78
N LEU A 309 -10.96 -19.06 -0.01
CA LEU A 309 -11.58 -18.75 1.28
C LEU A 309 -13.09 -18.50 1.11
N THR A 310 -13.45 -17.65 0.16
CA THR A 310 -14.87 -17.32 -0.11
C THR A 310 -15.66 -18.54 -0.54
N LEU A 311 -15.12 -19.36 -1.44
CA LEU A 311 -15.76 -20.60 -1.88
C LEU A 311 -15.89 -21.59 -0.72
N GLY A 312 -14.88 -21.74 0.12
CA GLY A 312 -14.94 -22.62 1.30
C GLY A 312 -16.03 -22.21 2.27
N ILE A 313 -16.14 -20.90 2.58
CA ILE A 313 -17.21 -20.36 3.43
C ILE A 313 -18.57 -20.56 2.76
N SER A 314 -18.69 -20.32 1.45
CA SER A 314 -19.94 -20.52 0.68
C SER A 314 -20.45 -21.95 0.78
N ILE A 315 -19.57 -22.94 0.66
CA ILE A 315 -19.92 -24.36 0.72
C ILE A 315 -20.40 -24.76 2.13
N ILE A 316 -19.90 -24.08 3.17
CA ILE A 316 -20.26 -24.37 4.56
C ILE A 316 -21.57 -23.68 4.95
N THR A 317 -21.77 -22.45 4.51
CA THR A 317 -22.87 -21.60 5.02
C THR A 317 -24.13 -21.67 4.17
N ASP A 318 -24.02 -22.02 2.87
CA ASP A 318 -25.12 -22.04 1.87
C ASP A 318 -25.96 -20.75 1.85
N SER A 319 -25.36 -19.62 2.21
CA SER A 319 -26.03 -18.32 2.36
C SER A 319 -25.13 -17.18 1.93
N SER A 320 -25.58 -16.37 0.97
CA SER A 320 -24.82 -15.19 0.47
C SER A 320 -24.50 -14.20 1.57
N GLY A 321 -25.46 -13.89 2.45
CA GLY A 321 -25.25 -12.93 3.54
C GLY A 321 -24.19 -13.39 4.56
N LYS A 322 -24.22 -14.67 4.96
CA LYS A 322 -23.22 -15.23 5.88
C LYS A 322 -21.84 -15.30 5.23
N THR A 323 -21.77 -15.72 3.97
CA THR A 323 -20.49 -15.78 3.22
C THR A 323 -19.87 -14.41 3.10
N LEU A 324 -20.65 -13.42 2.69
CA LEU A 324 -20.19 -12.04 2.56
C LEU A 324 -19.70 -11.52 3.93
N GLY A 325 -20.51 -11.67 4.98
CA GLY A 325 -20.17 -11.18 6.31
C GLY A 325 -18.85 -11.75 6.85
N PHE A 326 -18.69 -13.08 6.83
CA PHE A 326 -17.45 -13.71 7.30
C PHE A 326 -16.24 -13.38 6.43
N SER A 327 -16.38 -13.42 5.11
CA SER A 327 -15.25 -13.14 4.20
C SER A 327 -14.79 -11.69 4.31
N THR A 328 -15.72 -10.72 4.35
CA THR A 328 -15.37 -9.30 4.49
C THR A 328 -14.84 -8.97 5.87
N MET A 329 -15.33 -9.61 6.93
CA MET A 329 -14.79 -9.47 8.28
C MET A 329 -13.31 -9.91 8.33
N ILE A 330 -13.01 -11.08 7.76
CA ILE A 330 -11.63 -11.57 7.69
C ILE A 330 -10.75 -10.58 6.91
N ILE A 331 -11.16 -10.09 5.75
CA ILE A 331 -10.38 -9.09 4.98
C ILE A 331 -10.24 -7.78 5.76
N GLY A 332 -11.32 -7.30 6.38
CA GLY A 332 -11.33 -6.04 7.13
C GLY A 332 -10.42 -6.02 8.36
N LEU A 333 -10.12 -7.18 8.94
CA LEU A 333 -9.13 -7.29 10.02
C LEU A 333 -7.74 -6.78 9.60
N ALA A 334 -7.38 -6.82 8.31
CA ALA A 334 -6.12 -6.25 7.83
C ALA A 334 -6.02 -4.74 8.12
N PHE A 335 -7.12 -4.00 7.94
CA PHE A 335 -7.17 -2.58 8.25
C PHE A 335 -6.99 -2.31 9.76
N ILE A 336 -7.65 -3.12 10.58
CA ILE A 336 -7.54 -3.03 12.05
C ILE A 336 -6.11 -3.33 12.49
N LEU A 337 -5.53 -4.43 12.00
CA LEU A 337 -4.17 -4.84 12.34
C LEU A 337 -3.14 -3.77 11.94
N LYS A 338 -3.28 -3.16 10.77
CA LYS A 338 -2.36 -2.09 10.34
C LYS A 338 -2.40 -0.88 11.28
N ASN A 339 -3.58 -0.48 11.74
CA ASN A 339 -3.74 0.77 12.49
C ASN A 339 -3.55 0.61 14.01
N PHE A 340 -3.83 -0.58 14.57
CA PHE A 340 -3.87 -0.79 16.01
C PHE A 340 -2.80 -1.75 16.54
N VAL A 341 -2.16 -2.52 15.67
CA VAL A 341 -1.13 -3.49 16.06
C VAL A 341 0.24 -2.97 15.63
N SER A 342 1.22 -3.05 16.54
CA SER A 342 2.59 -2.62 16.26
C SER A 342 3.12 -3.30 14.98
N ARG A 343 3.87 -2.56 14.18
CA ARG A 343 4.43 -3.01 12.90
C ARG A 343 5.33 -4.23 13.03
N HIS A 344 5.94 -4.43 14.20
CA HIS A 344 6.84 -5.56 14.49
C HIS A 344 6.16 -6.78 15.09
N SER A 345 4.83 -6.79 15.14
CA SER A 345 4.07 -7.92 15.70
C SER A 345 4.13 -9.16 14.81
N ILE A 346 4.30 -10.32 15.45
CA ILE A 346 4.22 -11.64 14.81
C ILE A 346 2.85 -11.83 14.11
N ILE A 347 1.79 -11.21 14.63
CA ILE A 347 0.45 -11.27 14.05
C ILE A 347 0.46 -10.76 12.61
N ASN A 348 1.12 -9.62 12.34
CA ASN A 348 1.24 -9.07 10.99
C ASN A 348 2.04 -9.99 10.04
N LEU A 349 2.93 -10.82 10.58
CA LEU A 349 3.72 -11.76 9.79
C LEU A 349 2.91 -12.99 9.37
N ILE A 350 1.98 -13.46 10.22
CA ILE A 350 1.21 -14.69 10.00
C ILE A 350 -0.12 -14.41 9.29
N TYR A 351 -0.63 -13.17 9.36
CA TYR A 351 -1.93 -12.83 8.82
C TYR A 351 -1.89 -12.61 7.31
N PRO A 352 -2.62 -13.41 6.49
CA PRO A 352 -2.49 -13.39 5.03
C PRO A 352 -2.77 -12.03 4.39
N TYR A 353 -3.78 -11.30 4.89
CA TYR A 353 -4.15 -10.00 4.31
C TYR A 353 -3.29 -8.82 4.79
N SER A 354 -2.36 -9.01 5.74
CA SER A 354 -1.35 -7.99 6.05
C SER A 354 -0.47 -7.66 4.85
N TYR A 355 -0.33 -8.62 3.95
CA TYR A 355 0.45 -8.49 2.70
C TYR A 355 -0.25 -7.68 1.59
N LEU A 356 -1.51 -7.26 1.79
CA LEU A 356 -2.18 -6.29 0.91
C LEU A 356 -1.50 -4.91 0.95
N TYR A 357 -0.82 -4.57 2.04
CA TYR A 357 -0.03 -3.34 2.14
C TYR A 357 1.31 -3.51 1.41
N ILE A 358 1.24 -3.65 0.07
CA ILE A 358 2.36 -4.00 -0.82
C ILE A 358 3.55 -3.08 -0.62
N LYS A 359 3.33 -1.79 -0.45
CA LYS A 359 4.39 -0.81 -0.19
C LYS A 359 5.21 -1.18 1.05
N ASP A 360 4.53 -1.47 2.15
CA ASP A 360 5.19 -1.83 3.41
C ASP A 360 5.98 -3.14 3.28
N VAL A 361 5.46 -4.09 2.49
CA VAL A 361 6.12 -5.38 2.23
C VAL A 361 7.38 -5.22 1.37
N ILE A 362 7.31 -4.42 0.30
CA ILE A 362 8.44 -4.22 -0.62
C ILE A 362 9.52 -3.35 0.03
N GLU A 363 9.13 -2.31 0.79
CA GLU A 363 10.07 -1.43 1.50
C GLU A 363 10.59 -2.01 2.82
N VAL A 364 10.15 -3.23 3.19
CA VAL A 364 10.58 -3.97 4.41
C VAL A 364 10.30 -3.19 5.72
N ASN A 365 9.25 -2.37 5.74
CA ASN A 365 8.90 -1.58 6.92
C ASN A 365 8.25 -2.40 8.06
N ASN A 366 7.76 -3.64 7.79
CA ASN A 366 6.92 -4.40 8.75
C ASN A 366 7.46 -5.78 9.14
N ASN A 367 8.76 -6.07 9.10
CA ASN A 367 9.28 -7.45 9.26
C ASN A 367 8.68 -8.48 8.27
N SER A 368 7.80 -8.06 7.38
CA SER A 368 7.16 -8.90 6.38
C SER A 368 8.09 -9.04 5.19
N ASN A 369 8.62 -10.24 5.01
CA ASN A 369 9.44 -10.55 3.85
C ASN A 369 8.52 -10.80 2.65
N TYR A 370 8.84 -10.22 1.51
CA TYR A 370 8.12 -10.40 0.24
C TYR A 370 7.92 -11.88 -0.13
N LEU A 371 8.98 -12.68 -0.02
CA LEU A 371 8.91 -14.11 -0.31
C LEU A 371 8.02 -14.86 0.69
N LEU A 372 8.07 -14.47 1.97
CA LEU A 372 7.24 -15.07 3.01
C LEU A 372 5.76 -14.80 2.73
N GLY A 373 5.41 -13.59 2.26
CA GLY A 373 4.05 -13.24 1.85
C GLY A 373 3.53 -14.13 0.71
N ILE A 374 4.35 -14.36 -0.32
CA ILE A 374 4.00 -15.26 -1.42
C ILE A 374 3.81 -16.69 -0.91
N MET A 375 4.76 -17.21 -0.13
CA MET A 375 4.71 -18.57 0.40
C MET A 375 3.50 -18.79 1.31
N LEU A 376 3.29 -17.91 2.28
CA LEU A 376 2.20 -18.00 3.26
C LEU A 376 0.84 -18.02 2.55
N ASN A 377 0.58 -17.04 1.68
CA ASN A 377 -0.69 -16.96 0.96
C ASN A 377 -0.90 -18.15 0.02
N SER A 378 0.16 -18.64 -0.63
CA SER A 378 0.08 -19.83 -1.49
C SER A 378 -0.24 -21.09 -0.69
N ILE A 379 0.45 -21.32 0.43
CA ILE A 379 0.20 -22.47 1.30
C ILE A 379 -1.22 -22.43 1.86
N MET A 380 -1.65 -21.27 2.39
CA MET A 380 -2.99 -21.11 2.92
C MET A 380 -4.07 -21.32 1.84
N ALA A 381 -3.85 -20.84 0.62
CA ALA A 381 -4.74 -21.09 -0.51
C ALA A 381 -4.84 -22.58 -0.83
N ILE A 382 -3.71 -23.30 -0.88
CA ILE A 382 -3.70 -24.76 -1.14
C ILE A 382 -4.43 -25.53 -0.03
N VAL A 383 -4.16 -25.22 1.24
CA VAL A 383 -4.81 -25.87 2.38
C VAL A 383 -6.34 -25.66 2.33
N LEU A 384 -6.78 -24.43 2.16
CA LEU A 384 -8.21 -24.13 2.06
C LEU A 384 -8.84 -24.76 0.80
N PHE A 385 -8.11 -24.81 -0.32
CA PHE A 385 -8.58 -25.48 -1.52
C PHE A 385 -8.85 -26.97 -1.27
N VAL A 386 -7.95 -27.66 -0.61
CA VAL A 386 -8.13 -29.09 -0.27
C VAL A 386 -9.33 -29.28 0.68
N ILE A 387 -9.47 -28.44 1.68
CA ILE A 387 -10.60 -28.47 2.62
C ILE A 387 -11.92 -28.24 1.88
N SER A 388 -12.00 -27.19 1.06
CA SER A 388 -13.18 -26.82 0.29
C SER A 388 -13.56 -27.92 -0.72
N TYR A 389 -12.56 -28.50 -1.39
CA TYR A 389 -12.75 -29.62 -2.31
C TYR A 389 -13.34 -30.84 -1.63
N LYS A 390 -12.76 -31.27 -0.48
CA LYS A 390 -13.27 -32.41 0.31
C LYS A 390 -14.71 -32.16 0.77
N LYS A 391 -14.99 -30.96 1.30
CA LYS A 391 -16.35 -30.60 1.73
C LYS A 391 -17.34 -30.63 0.58
N PHE A 392 -16.98 -30.09 -0.59
CA PHE A 392 -17.84 -30.05 -1.78
C PHE A 392 -18.18 -31.47 -2.28
N ILE A 393 -17.20 -32.37 -2.37
CA ILE A 393 -17.43 -33.72 -2.87
C ILE A 393 -18.33 -34.54 -1.95
N HIS A 394 -18.15 -34.42 -0.63
CA HIS A 394 -18.91 -35.19 0.36
C HIS A 394 -20.25 -34.50 0.75
N LYS A 395 -20.53 -33.33 0.21
CA LYS A 395 -21.77 -32.63 0.51
C LYS A 395 -22.97 -33.36 -0.08
N ASP A 396 -23.97 -33.63 0.77
CA ASP A 396 -25.23 -34.24 0.36
C ASP A 396 -26.14 -33.13 -0.21
N PHE A 397 -26.22 -33.06 -1.53
CA PHE A 397 -27.06 -32.08 -2.24
C PHE A 397 -28.51 -32.55 -2.42
N LEU A 398 -28.79 -33.80 -2.10
CA LEU A 398 -30.12 -34.43 -2.23
C LEU A 398 -30.83 -34.61 -0.88
N GLY A 399 -30.14 -34.43 0.24
CA GLY A 399 -30.69 -34.50 1.56
C GLY A 399 -31.71 -33.38 1.79
N SER A 400 -32.93 -33.78 2.16
CA SER A 400 -34.05 -32.94 2.50
C SER A 400 -33.66 -31.82 3.48
N ARG A 401 -34.08 -30.59 3.14
CA ARG A 401 -34.34 -29.60 4.18
C ARG A 401 -35.60 -30.09 4.94
N GLU A 402 -35.41 -30.78 6.07
CA GLU A 402 -36.36 -30.77 7.14
C GLU A 402 -36.19 -29.54 7.98
#